data_ce01efa6ed91fc851de5dcae22cafe7f
#
_entry.id   ce01efa6ed91fc851de5dcae22cafe7f
#
_cell.length_a   1.000
_cell.length_b   1.000
_cell.length_c   1.000
_cell.angle_alpha   90.00
_cell.angle_beta   90.00
_cell.angle_gamma   90.00
#
_symmetry.space_group_name_H-M   'P 1'
#
loop_
_entity.id
_entity.type
_entity.pdbx_description
1 polymer ?
#
loop_
_entity_poly.entity_id
_entity_poly.type
_entity_poly.pdbx_seq_one_letter_code
_entity_poly.pdbx_strand_id
1 'polypeptide(L)'
;MLSLTTIKVKLSAEIGDMQLVDRRRSVRSAAKARNARNTLADRLALGQLDHHLGYFLRRLQIWVFQDFIQTLRAMKVRTAQYSVLIIIEANPGQSQAAIGQTLSIERARLARLLHELERRKWISRRASGSDARSYSLYLTTDGERALARIKSLAKQHETQIAKHVGHKRRKQLMDLLREFG
;
A
#
# COMPACT_ATOMS: atom_id res chain seq x y z
N MET A 1 17.02 -52.74 -21.79
CA MET A 1 16.21 -53.27 -20.68
C MET A 1 16.81 -52.84 -19.35
N LEU A 2 16.15 -51.97 -18.63
CA LEU A 2 16.61 -51.53 -17.32
C LEU A 2 16.29 -52.64 -16.29
N SER A 3 17.28 -53.03 -15.47
CA SER A 3 17.15 -54.12 -14.49
C SER A 3 16.07 -53.76 -13.44
N LEU A 4 15.29 -54.77 -13.03
CA LEU A 4 14.30 -54.64 -11.94
C LEU A 4 14.82 -53.99 -10.64
N THR A 5 16.12 -54.12 -10.40
CA THR A 5 16.81 -53.49 -9.27
C THR A 5 16.90 -51.97 -9.40
N THR A 6 17.13 -51.46 -10.62
CA THR A 6 17.20 -50.00 -10.91
C THR A 6 15.82 -49.33 -10.77
N ILE A 7 14.76 -50.03 -11.14
CA ILE A 7 13.38 -49.52 -10.98
C ILE A 7 12.97 -49.44 -9.51
N LYS A 8 13.32 -50.46 -8.70
CA LYS A 8 13.04 -50.47 -7.27
C LYS A 8 13.75 -49.33 -6.53
N VAL A 9 15.03 -49.03 -6.84
CA VAL A 9 15.77 -47.96 -6.21
C VAL A 9 15.21 -46.60 -6.58
N LYS A 10 14.78 -46.38 -7.84
CA LYS A 10 14.15 -45.15 -8.28
C LYS A 10 12.78 -44.91 -7.59
N LEU A 11 11.96 -45.94 -7.51
CA LEU A 11 10.66 -45.83 -6.82
C LEU A 11 10.78 -45.54 -5.33
N SER A 12 11.77 -46.15 -4.65
CA SER A 12 12.04 -45.86 -3.22
C SER A 12 12.52 -44.44 -2.96
N ALA A 13 13.32 -43.86 -3.88
CA ALA A 13 13.79 -42.48 -3.79
C ALA A 13 12.63 -41.48 -3.99
N GLU A 14 11.76 -41.72 -4.97
CA GLU A 14 10.58 -40.84 -5.22
C GLU A 14 9.55 -40.90 -4.11
N ILE A 15 9.31 -42.06 -3.49
CA ILE A 15 8.40 -42.20 -2.34
C ILE A 15 9.00 -41.51 -1.10
N GLY A 16 10.33 -41.58 -0.91
CA GLY A 16 11.04 -40.88 0.18
C GLY A 16 10.94 -39.36 0.06
N ASP A 17 11.12 -38.83 -1.15
CA ASP A 17 11.00 -37.38 -1.41
C ASP A 17 9.56 -36.87 -1.24
N MET A 18 8.56 -37.64 -1.68
CA MET A 18 7.16 -37.29 -1.53
C MET A 18 6.72 -37.27 -0.03
N GLN A 19 7.20 -38.21 0.78
CA GLN A 19 6.96 -38.22 2.22
C GLN A 19 7.66 -37.07 2.97
N LEU A 20 8.83 -36.66 2.53
CA LEU A 20 9.58 -35.51 3.07
C LEU A 20 8.88 -34.17 2.75
N VAL A 21 8.34 -34.02 1.56
CA VAL A 21 7.57 -32.83 1.12
C VAL A 21 6.28 -32.72 1.91
N ASP A 22 5.56 -33.81 2.11
CA ASP A 22 4.30 -33.86 2.88
C ASP A 22 4.53 -33.59 4.38
N ARG A 23 5.60 -34.12 4.98
CA ARG A 23 6.00 -33.80 6.35
C ARG A 23 6.34 -32.31 6.52
N ARG A 24 7.09 -31.71 5.59
CA ARG A 24 7.43 -30.27 5.62
C ARG A 24 6.19 -29.38 5.46
N ARG A 25 5.22 -29.79 4.65
CA ARG A 25 3.96 -29.09 4.47
C ARG A 25 3.07 -29.16 5.70
N SER A 26 3.00 -30.33 6.33
CA SER A 26 2.26 -30.58 7.59
C SER A 26 2.87 -29.80 8.76
N VAL A 27 4.20 -29.80 8.92
CA VAL A 27 4.90 -29.03 9.97
C VAL A 27 4.73 -27.51 9.77
N ARG A 28 4.79 -27.01 8.54
CA ARG A 28 4.52 -25.59 8.23
C ARG A 28 3.06 -25.21 8.49
N SER A 29 2.12 -26.09 8.16
CA SER A 29 0.70 -25.87 8.44
C SER A 29 0.40 -25.88 9.93
N ALA A 30 0.99 -26.80 10.69
CA ALA A 30 0.86 -26.87 12.15
C ALA A 30 1.53 -25.67 12.85
N ALA A 31 2.70 -25.22 12.39
CA ALA A 31 3.37 -24.02 12.89
C ALA A 31 2.56 -22.75 12.61
N LYS A 32 1.97 -22.63 11.43
CA LYS A 32 1.08 -21.51 11.05
C LYS A 32 -0.21 -21.50 11.87
N ALA A 33 -0.80 -22.67 12.13
CA ALA A 33 -1.98 -22.83 13.00
C ALA A 33 -1.65 -22.56 14.47
N ARG A 34 -0.46 -22.96 14.95
CA ARG A 34 0.02 -22.69 16.31
C ARG A 34 0.32 -21.20 16.52
N ASN A 35 0.95 -20.52 15.55
CA ASN A 35 1.14 -19.06 15.58
C ASN A 35 -0.20 -18.30 15.53
N ALA A 36 -1.17 -18.75 14.72
CA ALA A 36 -2.50 -18.15 14.67
C ALA A 36 -3.26 -18.33 16.00
N ARG A 37 -3.11 -19.46 16.69
CA ARG A 37 -3.71 -19.71 18.02
C ARG A 37 -3.03 -18.88 19.12
N ASN A 38 -1.69 -18.76 19.11
CA ASN A 38 -0.97 -17.92 20.06
C ASN A 38 -1.29 -16.43 19.91
N THR A 39 -1.52 -15.94 18.68
CA THR A 39 -1.90 -14.54 18.44
C THR A 39 -3.33 -14.23 18.88
N LEU A 40 -4.20 -15.22 19.06
CA LEU A 40 -5.56 -15.04 19.58
C LEU A 40 -5.63 -15.11 21.11
N ALA A 41 -4.82 -15.97 21.73
CA ALA A 41 -4.82 -16.18 23.18
C ALA A 41 -4.13 -15.04 23.97
N ASP A 42 -3.24 -14.26 23.31
CA ASP A 42 -2.42 -13.22 23.93
C ASP A 42 -2.96 -11.79 23.72
N ARG A 43 -4.18 -11.66 23.17
CA ARG A 43 -4.81 -10.34 22.99
C ARG A 43 -5.53 -9.93 24.28
N LEU A 44 -5.08 -8.83 24.85
CA LEU A 44 -5.80 -8.15 25.93
C LEU A 44 -7.25 -7.89 25.51
N ALA A 45 -8.17 -8.03 26.46
CA ALA A 45 -9.57 -7.65 26.23
C ALA A 45 -9.65 -6.16 25.90
N LEU A 46 -10.40 -5.80 24.88
CA LEU A 46 -10.53 -4.41 24.43
C LEU A 46 -11.44 -3.58 25.34
N GLY A 47 -12.24 -4.24 26.19
CA GLY A 47 -13.22 -3.53 27.02
C GLY A 47 -14.14 -2.66 26.17
N GLN A 48 -14.36 -1.43 26.58
CA GLN A 48 -15.22 -0.48 25.86
C GLN A 48 -14.70 -0.09 24.47
N LEU A 49 -13.41 -0.25 24.18
CA LEU A 49 -12.85 0.04 22.85
C LEU A 49 -13.45 -0.83 21.75
N ASP A 50 -14.01 -2.00 22.10
CA ASP A 50 -14.67 -2.90 21.14
C ASP A 50 -15.96 -2.31 20.55
N HIS A 51 -16.49 -1.26 21.16
CA HIS A 51 -17.67 -0.53 20.69
C HIS A 51 -17.32 0.85 20.09
N HIS A 52 -16.04 1.22 20.03
CA HIS A 52 -15.63 2.53 19.54
C HIS A 52 -15.23 2.49 18.07
N LEU A 53 -16.05 3.13 17.19
CA LEU A 53 -15.78 3.26 15.75
C LEU A 53 -14.37 3.81 15.48
N GLY A 54 -13.96 4.86 16.19
CA GLY A 54 -12.65 5.50 16.02
C GLY A 54 -11.47 4.55 16.27
N TYR A 55 -11.62 3.59 17.20
CA TYR A 55 -10.61 2.55 17.43
C TYR A 55 -10.43 1.65 16.20
N PHE A 56 -11.51 1.18 15.59
CA PHE A 56 -11.44 0.33 14.40
C PHE A 56 -10.97 1.08 13.17
N LEU A 57 -11.40 2.34 12.98
CA LEU A 57 -10.91 3.19 11.89
C LEU A 57 -9.39 3.41 12.01
N ARG A 58 -8.89 3.70 13.21
CA ARG A 58 -7.45 3.82 13.45
C ARG A 58 -6.71 2.53 13.11
N ARG A 59 -7.21 1.37 13.53
CA ARG A 59 -6.59 0.07 13.23
C ARG A 59 -6.56 -0.22 11.73
N LEU A 60 -7.67 0.03 11.04
CA LEU A 60 -7.75 -0.10 9.60
C LEU A 60 -6.75 0.83 8.91
N GLN A 61 -6.70 2.09 9.31
CA GLN A 61 -5.74 3.06 8.80
C GLN A 61 -4.30 2.57 8.95
N ILE A 62 -3.91 2.14 10.16
CA ILE A 62 -2.55 1.63 10.42
C ILE A 62 -2.22 0.48 9.47
N TRP A 63 -3.13 -0.50 9.34
CA TRP A 63 -2.92 -1.67 8.49
C TRP A 63 -2.77 -1.29 7.01
N VAL A 64 -3.70 -0.48 6.46
CA VAL A 64 -3.66 -0.02 5.07
C VAL A 64 -2.40 0.80 4.78
N PHE A 65 -2.03 1.72 5.68
CA PHE A 65 -0.87 2.58 5.46
C PHE A 65 0.46 1.85 5.59
N GLN A 66 0.59 0.91 6.52
CA GLN A 66 1.81 0.11 6.64
C GLN A 66 2.08 -0.70 5.38
N ASP A 67 1.07 -1.34 4.81
CA ASP A 67 1.20 -2.08 3.55
C ASP A 67 1.52 -1.14 2.38
N PHE A 68 0.86 0.01 2.30
CA PHE A 68 1.10 1.00 1.25
C PHE A 68 2.51 1.61 1.32
N ILE A 69 3.02 1.90 2.53
CA ILE A 69 4.40 2.37 2.73
C ILE A 69 5.41 1.35 2.21
N GLN A 70 5.20 0.06 2.49
CA GLN A 70 6.07 -1.01 1.99
C GLN A 70 6.00 -1.11 0.46
N THR A 71 4.80 -1.01 -0.11
CA THR A 71 4.58 -1.01 -1.56
C THR A 71 5.33 0.11 -2.27
N LEU A 72 5.34 1.32 -1.69
CA LEU A 72 6.02 2.49 -2.27
C LEU A 72 7.53 2.56 -1.97
N ARG A 73 8.03 1.69 -1.10
CA ARG A 73 9.44 1.73 -0.64
C ARG A 73 10.45 1.63 -1.78
N ALA A 74 10.16 0.80 -2.79
CA ALA A 74 11.03 0.63 -3.96
C ALA A 74 11.25 1.93 -4.74
N MET A 75 10.26 2.82 -4.77
CA MET A 75 10.31 4.13 -5.42
C MET A 75 10.82 5.25 -4.49
N LYS A 76 11.09 4.94 -3.22
CA LYS A 76 11.46 5.91 -2.18
C LYS A 76 10.47 7.08 -2.11
N VAL A 77 9.16 6.77 -2.19
CA VAL A 77 8.07 7.75 -2.16
C VAL A 77 7.27 7.57 -0.89
N ARG A 78 6.94 8.69 -0.23
CA ARG A 78 6.03 8.70 0.91
C ARG A 78 4.58 8.77 0.41
N THR A 79 3.65 8.25 1.18
CA THR A 79 2.20 8.28 0.86
C THR A 79 1.70 9.69 0.56
N ALA A 80 2.11 10.69 1.36
CA ALA A 80 1.74 12.09 1.13
C ALA A 80 2.31 12.65 -0.19
N GLN A 81 3.51 12.24 -0.60
CA GLN A 81 4.08 12.64 -1.90
C GLN A 81 3.28 12.04 -3.06
N TYR A 82 2.84 10.79 -2.93
CA TYR A 82 1.95 10.17 -3.91
C TYR A 82 0.64 10.94 -4.04
N SER A 83 -0.02 11.28 -2.91
CA SER A 83 -1.26 12.07 -2.94
C SER A 83 -1.07 13.43 -3.61
N VAL A 84 0.04 14.13 -3.30
CA VAL A 84 0.38 15.42 -3.93
C VAL A 84 0.54 15.27 -5.45
N LEU A 85 1.27 14.24 -5.91
CA LEU A 85 1.48 14.01 -7.36
C LEU A 85 0.16 13.69 -8.07
N ILE A 86 -0.73 12.90 -7.47
CA ILE A 86 -2.07 12.59 -8.01
C ILE A 86 -2.91 13.85 -8.15
N ILE A 87 -2.91 14.73 -7.14
CA ILE A 87 -3.70 15.98 -7.21
C ILE A 87 -3.14 16.93 -8.24
N ILE A 88 -1.81 17.06 -8.38
CA ILE A 88 -1.18 17.89 -9.42
C ILE A 88 -1.49 17.35 -10.81
N GLU A 89 -1.47 16.04 -11.03
CA GLU A 89 -1.82 15.42 -12.31
C GLU A 89 -3.28 15.70 -12.70
N ALA A 90 -4.19 15.55 -11.74
CA ALA A 90 -5.62 15.76 -11.98
C ALA A 90 -6.00 17.25 -12.15
N ASN A 91 -5.16 18.16 -11.62
CA ASN A 91 -5.42 19.61 -11.59
C ASN A 91 -4.14 20.40 -11.93
N PRO A 92 -3.68 20.36 -13.19
CA PRO A 92 -2.48 21.10 -13.58
C PRO A 92 -2.66 22.61 -13.35
N GLY A 93 -1.64 23.25 -12.83
CA GLY A 93 -1.66 24.70 -12.62
C GLY A 93 -2.26 25.17 -11.31
N GLN A 94 -2.65 24.26 -10.43
CA GLN A 94 -3.16 24.63 -9.11
C GLN A 94 -2.08 25.19 -8.18
N SER A 95 -2.50 26.08 -7.28
CA SER A 95 -1.62 26.67 -6.27
C SER A 95 -1.29 25.67 -5.14
N GLN A 96 -0.15 25.92 -4.48
CA GLN A 96 0.21 25.18 -3.28
C GLN A 96 -0.88 25.25 -2.19
N ALA A 97 -1.54 26.41 -2.04
CA ALA A 97 -2.59 26.59 -1.05
C ALA A 97 -3.80 25.69 -1.31
N ALA A 98 -4.30 25.65 -2.57
CA ALA A 98 -5.42 24.80 -2.96
C ALA A 98 -5.11 23.31 -2.73
N ILE A 99 -3.91 22.86 -3.10
CA ILE A 99 -3.47 21.46 -2.86
C ILE A 99 -3.41 21.14 -1.37
N GLY A 100 -2.86 22.06 -0.55
CA GLY A 100 -2.80 21.90 0.90
C GLY A 100 -4.17 21.76 1.55
N GLN A 101 -5.11 22.61 1.13
CA GLN A 101 -6.49 22.57 1.60
C GLN A 101 -7.18 21.25 1.19
N THR A 102 -7.08 20.84 -0.08
CA THR A 102 -7.68 19.59 -0.58
C THR A 102 -7.16 18.36 0.15
N LEU A 103 -5.87 18.32 0.48
CA LEU A 103 -5.24 17.17 1.15
C LEU A 103 -5.19 17.30 2.67
N SER A 104 -5.72 18.38 3.24
CA SER A 104 -5.63 18.69 4.69
C SER A 104 -4.18 18.61 5.19
N ILE A 105 -3.23 19.14 4.38
CA ILE A 105 -1.80 19.16 4.71
C ILE A 105 -1.40 20.58 5.12
N GLU A 106 -0.81 20.71 6.30
CA GLU A 106 -0.29 21.97 6.82
C GLU A 106 0.75 22.57 5.86
N ARG A 107 0.73 23.91 5.71
CA ARG A 107 1.49 24.67 4.70
C ARG A 107 3.00 24.37 4.72
N ALA A 108 3.61 24.38 5.92
CA ALA A 108 5.05 24.14 6.02
C ALA A 108 5.43 22.69 5.68
N ARG A 109 4.56 21.73 6.03
CA ARG A 109 4.73 20.33 5.65
C ARG A 109 4.62 20.14 4.14
N LEU A 110 3.61 20.75 3.51
CA LEU A 110 3.44 20.69 2.06
C LEU A 110 4.63 21.34 1.32
N ALA A 111 5.12 22.49 1.80
CA ALA A 111 6.30 23.15 1.21
C ALA A 111 7.51 22.20 1.18
N ARG A 112 7.77 21.46 2.25
CA ARG A 112 8.85 20.45 2.30
C ARG A 112 8.64 19.30 1.31
N LEU A 113 7.40 18.79 1.21
CA LEU A 113 7.06 17.73 0.24
C LEU A 113 7.29 18.18 -1.19
N LEU A 114 6.82 19.39 -1.53
CA LEU A 114 6.99 19.99 -2.87
C LEU A 114 8.48 20.23 -3.19
N HIS A 115 9.26 20.76 -2.24
CA HIS A 115 10.70 20.95 -2.42
C HIS A 115 11.42 19.63 -2.74
N GLU A 116 11.08 18.54 -2.04
CA GLU A 116 11.64 17.21 -2.31
C GLU A 116 11.25 16.70 -3.71
N LEU A 117 9.99 16.90 -4.15
CA LEU A 117 9.53 16.50 -5.47
C LEU A 117 10.16 17.33 -6.59
N GLU A 118 10.35 18.63 -6.36
CA GLU A 118 11.03 19.55 -7.27
C GLU A 118 12.52 19.19 -7.42
N ARG A 119 13.21 18.88 -6.32
CA ARG A 119 14.60 18.38 -6.34
C ARG A 119 14.76 17.08 -7.13
N ARG A 120 13.72 16.24 -7.14
CA ARG A 120 13.66 15.03 -8.00
C ARG A 120 13.32 15.34 -9.44
N LYS A 121 13.05 16.60 -9.78
CA LYS A 121 12.59 17.05 -11.10
C LYS A 121 11.25 16.42 -11.53
N TRP A 122 10.39 16.07 -10.57
CA TRP A 122 9.08 15.48 -10.85
C TRP A 122 7.97 16.52 -10.98
N ILE A 123 8.16 17.68 -10.37
CA ILE A 123 7.27 18.82 -10.50
C ILE A 123 8.05 20.06 -10.91
N SER A 124 7.35 21.03 -11.49
CA SER A 124 7.85 22.38 -11.78
C SER A 124 6.90 23.42 -11.22
N ARG A 125 7.46 24.57 -10.84
CA ARG A 125 6.71 25.77 -10.46
C ARG A 125 6.77 26.76 -11.62
N ARG A 126 5.64 27.33 -11.98
CA ARG A 126 5.55 28.42 -12.96
C ARG A 126 4.93 29.62 -12.27
N ALA A 127 5.40 30.85 -12.59
CA ALA A 127 4.77 32.04 -12.07
C ALA A 127 3.29 32.06 -12.51
N SER A 128 2.39 32.37 -11.58
CA SER A 128 0.98 32.56 -11.92
C SER A 128 0.83 33.89 -12.66
N GLY A 129 0.17 33.89 -13.81
CA GLY A 129 -0.04 35.12 -14.58
C GLY A 129 -0.91 36.18 -13.88
N SER A 130 -1.65 35.79 -12.82
CA SER A 130 -2.56 36.67 -12.10
C SER A 130 -1.97 37.23 -10.80
N ASP A 131 -0.93 36.60 -10.22
CA ASP A 131 -0.26 37.08 -9.01
C ASP A 131 1.19 36.58 -8.98
N ALA A 132 2.12 37.54 -9.08
CA ALA A 132 3.57 37.28 -9.07
C ALA A 132 4.09 36.61 -7.78
N ARG A 133 3.25 36.55 -6.73
CA ARG A 133 3.59 35.89 -5.46
C ARG A 133 3.08 34.44 -5.38
N SER A 134 2.30 33.98 -6.36
CA SER A 134 1.75 32.64 -6.39
C SER A 134 2.39 31.82 -7.51
N TYR A 135 2.65 30.56 -7.22
CA TYR A 135 3.19 29.61 -8.18
C TYR A 135 2.15 28.54 -8.51
N SER A 136 2.02 28.27 -9.78
CA SER A 136 1.25 27.16 -10.32
C SER A 136 2.12 25.91 -10.42
N LEU A 137 1.59 24.76 -10.01
CA LEU A 137 2.30 23.49 -9.94
C LEU A 137 1.92 22.57 -11.10
N TYR A 138 2.93 21.97 -11.71
CA TYR A 138 2.78 21.05 -12.84
C TYR A 138 3.68 19.84 -12.65
N LEU A 139 3.25 18.68 -13.16
CA LEU A 139 4.17 17.56 -13.36
C LEU A 139 5.15 17.90 -14.49
N THR A 140 6.35 17.36 -14.40
CA THR A 140 7.29 17.31 -15.53
C THR A 140 7.12 15.97 -16.24
N THR A 141 7.71 15.80 -17.42
CA THR A 141 7.74 14.52 -18.13
C THR A 141 8.37 13.40 -17.28
N ASP A 142 9.38 13.72 -16.47
CA ASP A 142 9.98 12.76 -15.52
C ASP A 142 9.01 12.43 -14.39
N GLY A 143 8.26 13.43 -13.91
CA GLY A 143 7.21 13.27 -12.91
C GLY A 143 6.07 12.38 -13.39
N GLU A 144 5.61 12.57 -14.61
CA GLU A 144 4.57 11.75 -15.24
C GLU A 144 5.02 10.28 -15.35
N ARG A 145 6.25 10.04 -15.84
CA ARG A 145 6.84 8.71 -15.92
C ARG A 145 6.98 8.04 -14.54
N ALA A 146 7.45 8.81 -13.55
CA ALA A 146 7.55 8.31 -12.19
C ALA A 146 6.17 7.98 -11.60
N LEU A 147 5.20 8.89 -11.77
CA LEU A 147 3.84 8.70 -11.28
C LEU A 147 3.14 7.50 -11.92
N ALA A 148 3.32 7.26 -13.22
CA ALA A 148 2.79 6.07 -13.89
C ALA A 148 3.26 4.76 -13.23
N ARG A 149 4.55 4.68 -12.87
CA ARG A 149 5.11 3.53 -12.13
C ARG A 149 4.53 3.41 -10.72
N ILE A 150 4.41 4.53 -10.01
CA ILE A 150 3.84 4.57 -8.67
C ILE A 150 2.36 4.14 -8.69
N LYS A 151 1.58 4.59 -9.68
CA LYS A 151 0.17 4.17 -9.89
C LYS A 151 0.03 2.67 -10.10
N SER A 152 0.96 2.05 -10.82
CA SER A 152 0.97 0.59 -10.99
C SER A 152 1.13 -0.13 -9.65
N LEU A 153 2.05 0.33 -8.79
CA LEU A 153 2.24 -0.21 -7.44
C LEU A 153 1.00 0.03 -6.56
N ALA A 154 0.45 1.25 -6.60
CA ALA A 154 -0.78 1.58 -5.87
C ALA A 154 -1.96 0.70 -6.30
N LYS A 155 -2.11 0.39 -7.59
CA LYS A 155 -3.12 -0.53 -8.10
C LYS A 155 -2.94 -1.95 -7.56
N GLN A 156 -1.70 -2.43 -7.45
CA GLN A 156 -1.41 -3.74 -6.84
C GLN A 156 -1.82 -3.76 -5.37
N HIS A 157 -1.46 -2.73 -4.60
CA HIS A 157 -1.87 -2.56 -3.21
C HIS A 157 -3.41 -2.58 -3.06
N GLU A 158 -4.13 -1.77 -3.84
CA GLU A 158 -5.59 -1.74 -3.83
C GLU A 158 -6.21 -3.12 -4.16
N THR A 159 -5.60 -3.86 -5.07
CA THR A 159 -6.02 -5.22 -5.39
C THR A 159 -5.84 -6.18 -4.21
N GLN A 160 -4.76 -6.05 -3.45
CA GLN A 160 -4.53 -6.85 -2.24
C GLN A 160 -5.54 -6.51 -1.13
N ILE A 161 -5.83 -5.22 -0.92
CA ILE A 161 -6.89 -4.81 0.01
C ILE A 161 -8.23 -5.41 -0.40
N ALA A 162 -8.60 -5.30 -1.69
CA ALA A 162 -9.85 -5.85 -2.19
C ALA A 162 -9.95 -7.38 -2.04
N LYS A 163 -8.84 -8.11 -2.20
CA LYS A 163 -8.78 -9.56 -1.92
C LYS A 163 -8.96 -9.88 -0.44
N HIS A 164 -8.40 -9.05 0.46
CA HIS A 164 -8.49 -9.28 1.90
C HIS A 164 -9.87 -8.95 2.47
N VAL A 165 -10.45 -7.83 2.07
CA VAL A 165 -11.74 -7.32 2.60
C VAL A 165 -12.93 -7.91 1.83
N GLY A 166 -12.76 -8.22 0.55
CA GLY A 166 -13.80 -8.57 -0.41
C GLY A 166 -14.29 -7.35 -1.19
N HIS A 167 -14.48 -7.49 -2.50
CA HIS A 167 -14.83 -6.37 -3.39
C HIS A 167 -16.12 -5.64 -2.99
N LYS A 168 -17.17 -6.38 -2.62
CA LYS A 168 -18.46 -5.81 -2.20
C LYS A 168 -18.31 -4.98 -0.93
N ARG A 169 -17.65 -5.53 0.09
CA ARG A 169 -17.43 -4.84 1.38
C ARG A 169 -16.53 -3.62 1.24
N ARG A 170 -15.46 -3.72 0.41
CA ARG A 170 -14.62 -2.58 0.09
C ARG A 170 -15.42 -1.44 -0.54
N LYS A 171 -16.28 -1.75 -1.52
CA LYS A 171 -17.14 -0.74 -2.13
C LYS A 171 -18.06 -0.08 -1.11
N GLN A 172 -18.75 -0.86 -0.30
CA GLN A 172 -19.64 -0.33 0.75
C GLN A 172 -18.88 0.58 1.74
N LEU A 173 -17.69 0.17 2.17
CA LEU A 173 -16.86 0.99 3.06
C LEU A 173 -16.45 2.31 2.40
N MET A 174 -16.04 2.27 1.12
CA MET A 174 -15.67 3.48 0.38
C MET A 174 -16.85 4.43 0.21
N ASP A 175 -18.05 3.89 -0.06
CA ASP A 175 -19.24 4.70 -0.23
C ASP A 175 -19.61 5.40 1.11
N LEU A 176 -19.58 4.67 2.23
CA LEU A 176 -19.78 5.26 3.57
C LEU A 176 -18.72 6.33 3.92
N LEU A 177 -17.45 6.06 3.65
CA LEU A 177 -16.37 7.01 3.98
C LEU A 177 -16.46 8.31 3.16
N ARG A 178 -17.01 8.28 1.95
CA ARG A 178 -17.23 9.48 1.12
C ARG A 178 -18.27 10.44 1.69
N GLU A 179 -19.17 9.96 2.55
CA GLU A 179 -20.17 10.80 3.20
C GLU A 179 -19.56 11.73 4.27
N PHE A 180 -18.31 11.46 4.70
CA PHE A 180 -17.62 12.21 5.75
C PHE A 180 -16.54 13.16 5.24
N GLY A 181 -16.28 13.22 3.90
CA GLY A 181 -15.15 14.02 3.38
C GLY A 181 -15.37 14.69 2.03
#